data_d89eefd0bb7d62903b601f7bd86751d6
#
_entry.id   d89eefd0bb7d62903b601f7bd86751d6
#
_cell.length_a   1.000
_cell.length_b   1.000
_cell.length_c   1.000
_cell.angle_alpha   90.00
_cell.angle_beta   90.00
_cell.angle_gamma   90.00
#
_symmetry.space_group_name_H-M   'P 1'
#
loop_
_entity.id
_entity.type
_entity.pdbx_description
1 polymer ?
#
loop_
_entity_poly.entity_id
_entity_poly.type
_entity_poly.pdbx_seq_one_letter_code
_entity_poly.pdbx_strand_id
1 'polypeptide(L)'
;EKLRPETLKLINETINRLGYLPNQSARQLAGGATKSFGLVLPRLDHGFSLQIASGAHNEARKHGYDLLIANADNDDILQDHYLRYFMGTQMSGVMVQPMASPDWHPAMTKMPVPIVHLDIHCSEPGYYVAADNEAQGRIIAELAIARGAHHIVVVGRAAFMQLTLRVLGIHKALALHPDIKIEVIDAGEWNTAADGY
;
A
#
# COMPACT_ATOMS: atom_id res chain seq x y z
N GLU A 1 -16.08 -26.94 -23.16
CA GLU A 1 -17.46 -27.28 -23.63
C GLU A 1 -18.45 -26.47 -22.80
N LYS A 2 -19.34 -25.69 -23.45
CA LYS A 2 -20.33 -24.90 -22.71
C LYS A 2 -21.50 -25.81 -22.32
N LEU A 3 -21.75 -25.90 -21.01
CA LEU A 3 -22.93 -26.62 -20.50
C LEU A 3 -24.23 -26.01 -21.03
N ARG A 4 -25.26 -26.87 -21.24
CA ARG A 4 -26.60 -26.39 -21.60
C ARG A 4 -27.19 -25.55 -20.46
N PRO A 5 -27.96 -24.47 -20.75
CA PRO A 5 -28.50 -23.58 -19.72
C PRO A 5 -29.30 -24.30 -18.62
N GLU A 6 -30.10 -25.30 -19.02
CA GLU A 6 -30.90 -26.13 -18.09
C GLU A 6 -30.02 -26.95 -17.13
N THR A 7 -28.92 -27.54 -17.64
CA THR A 7 -27.96 -28.28 -16.82
C THR A 7 -27.28 -27.36 -15.83
N LEU A 8 -26.88 -26.13 -16.25
CA LEU A 8 -26.27 -25.15 -15.39
C LEU A 8 -27.23 -24.71 -14.27
N LYS A 9 -28.52 -24.51 -14.60
CA LYS A 9 -29.53 -24.18 -13.61
C LYS A 9 -29.69 -25.29 -12.56
N LEU A 10 -29.82 -26.53 -13.00
CA LEU A 10 -29.96 -27.69 -12.11
C LEU A 10 -28.74 -27.87 -11.19
N ILE A 11 -27.52 -27.65 -11.72
CA ILE A 11 -26.29 -27.68 -10.92
C ILE A 11 -26.32 -26.60 -9.83
N ASN A 12 -26.66 -25.36 -10.18
CA ASN A 12 -26.73 -24.26 -9.23
C ASN A 12 -27.80 -24.47 -8.14
N GLU A 13 -28.97 -24.95 -8.52
CA GLU A 13 -30.03 -25.29 -7.57
C GLU A 13 -29.59 -26.41 -6.62
N THR A 14 -28.86 -27.41 -7.11
CA THR A 14 -28.34 -28.50 -6.32
C THR A 14 -27.23 -28.04 -5.36
N ILE A 15 -26.31 -27.18 -5.83
CA ILE A 15 -25.26 -26.54 -5.02
C ILE A 15 -25.91 -25.78 -3.84
N ASN A 16 -26.91 -24.95 -4.14
CA ASN A 16 -27.60 -24.16 -3.14
C ASN A 16 -28.34 -25.03 -2.13
N ARG A 17 -29.02 -26.08 -2.59
CA ARG A 17 -29.75 -27.03 -1.74
C ARG A 17 -28.85 -27.81 -0.80
N LEU A 18 -27.66 -28.21 -1.27
CA LEU A 18 -26.70 -29.00 -0.50
C LEU A 18 -25.77 -28.13 0.36
N GLY A 19 -25.79 -26.79 0.20
CA GLY A 19 -24.84 -25.89 0.86
C GLY A 19 -23.40 -26.16 0.42
N TYR A 20 -23.22 -26.72 -0.80
CA TYR A 20 -21.88 -27.07 -1.27
C TYR A 20 -21.06 -25.81 -1.55
N LEU A 21 -19.93 -25.66 -0.85
CA LEU A 21 -18.93 -24.63 -1.11
C LEU A 21 -17.75 -25.26 -1.86
N PRO A 22 -17.43 -24.78 -3.07
CA PRO A 22 -16.26 -25.24 -3.79
C PRO A 22 -14.99 -25.06 -2.99
N ASN A 23 -14.21 -26.10 -2.84
CA ASN A 23 -12.92 -26.01 -2.18
C ASN A 23 -11.94 -25.27 -3.08
N GLN A 24 -11.54 -24.06 -2.67
CA GLN A 24 -10.63 -23.21 -3.45
C GLN A 24 -9.25 -23.87 -3.62
N SER A 25 -8.73 -24.54 -2.60
CA SER A 25 -7.45 -25.25 -2.67
C SER A 25 -7.49 -26.40 -3.68
N ALA A 26 -8.61 -27.14 -3.76
CA ALA A 26 -8.80 -28.18 -4.76
C ALA A 26 -8.86 -27.62 -6.19
N ARG A 27 -9.49 -26.46 -6.36
CA ARG A 27 -9.51 -25.76 -7.67
C ARG A 27 -8.12 -25.29 -8.09
N GLN A 28 -7.32 -24.78 -7.15
CA GLN A 28 -5.93 -24.40 -7.40
C GLN A 28 -5.08 -25.59 -7.85
N LEU A 29 -5.19 -26.72 -7.15
CA LEU A 29 -4.51 -27.98 -7.53
C LEU A 29 -4.90 -28.48 -8.92
N ALA A 30 -6.14 -28.21 -9.35
CA ALA A 30 -6.62 -28.52 -10.70
C ALA A 30 -6.19 -27.50 -11.77
N GLY A 31 -5.25 -26.60 -11.46
CA GLY A 31 -4.73 -25.58 -12.38
C GLY A 31 -5.60 -24.33 -12.49
N GLY A 32 -6.52 -24.11 -11.53
CA GLY A 32 -7.31 -22.87 -11.45
C GLY A 32 -6.46 -21.75 -10.84
N ALA A 33 -6.35 -20.60 -11.52
CA ALA A 33 -5.77 -19.40 -10.94
C ALA A 33 -6.63 -18.89 -9.77
N THR A 34 -5.98 -18.45 -8.69
CA THR A 34 -6.69 -17.71 -7.64
C THR A 34 -7.13 -16.36 -8.18
N LYS A 35 -8.36 -15.96 -7.84
CA LYS A 35 -8.83 -14.61 -8.10
C LYS A 35 -8.78 -13.78 -6.81
N SER A 36 -7.60 -13.71 -6.22
CA SER A 36 -7.39 -12.95 -4.98
C SER A 36 -6.05 -12.26 -4.99
N PHE A 37 -6.03 -11.06 -4.42
CA PHE A 37 -4.83 -10.29 -4.13
C PHE A 37 -4.61 -10.21 -2.63
N GLY A 38 -3.34 -10.15 -2.21
CA GLY A 38 -2.95 -9.78 -0.86
C GLY A 38 -2.63 -8.30 -0.76
N LEU A 39 -2.96 -7.69 0.37
CA LEU A 39 -2.54 -6.33 0.72
C LEU A 39 -1.98 -6.35 2.13
N VAL A 40 -0.70 -6.04 2.28
CA VAL A 40 -0.05 -5.90 3.59
C VAL A 40 0.13 -4.42 3.88
N LEU A 41 -0.41 -3.98 5.02
CA LEU A 41 -0.35 -2.59 5.49
C LEU A 41 0.34 -2.53 6.85
N PRO A 42 1.12 -1.47 7.13
CA PRO A 42 1.79 -1.31 8.42
C PRO A 42 0.80 -1.11 9.56
N ARG A 43 -0.31 -0.40 9.32
CA ARG A 43 -1.38 -0.16 10.29
C ARG A 43 -2.73 0.05 9.60
N LEU A 44 -3.81 -0.42 10.25
CA LEU A 44 -5.18 -0.22 9.78
C LEU A 44 -5.91 0.91 10.52
N ASP A 45 -5.37 1.40 11.61
CA ASP A 45 -5.95 2.54 12.37
C ASP A 45 -5.53 3.92 11.83
N HIS A 46 -4.75 3.94 10.74
CA HIS A 46 -4.30 5.17 10.08
C HIS A 46 -5.16 5.48 8.85
N GLY A 47 -5.69 6.69 8.76
CA GLY A 47 -6.62 7.09 7.69
C GLY A 47 -6.07 6.91 6.27
N PHE A 48 -4.77 7.08 6.07
CA PHE A 48 -4.11 6.87 4.78
C PHE A 48 -4.15 5.38 4.36
N SER A 49 -3.80 4.47 5.26
CA SER A 49 -3.85 3.02 5.00
C SER A 49 -5.28 2.54 4.73
N LEU A 50 -6.28 3.09 5.42
CA LEU A 50 -7.69 2.78 5.15
C LEU A 50 -8.13 3.21 3.75
N GLN A 51 -7.66 4.35 3.26
CA GLN A 51 -7.96 4.81 1.90
C GLN A 51 -7.30 3.92 0.85
N ILE A 52 -6.06 3.49 1.06
CA ILE A 52 -5.39 2.50 0.21
C ILE A 52 -6.19 1.21 0.17
N ALA A 53 -6.56 0.66 1.34
CA ALA A 53 -7.32 -0.58 1.44
C ALA A 53 -8.66 -0.48 0.71
N SER A 54 -9.39 0.63 0.90
CA SER A 54 -10.67 0.89 0.26
C SER A 54 -10.54 1.02 -1.26
N GLY A 55 -9.54 1.76 -1.74
CA GLY A 55 -9.26 1.91 -3.17
C GLY A 55 -8.91 0.59 -3.83
N ALA A 56 -7.99 -0.17 -3.24
CA ALA A 56 -7.56 -1.48 -3.72
C ALA A 56 -8.72 -2.48 -3.75
N HIS A 57 -9.55 -2.51 -2.68
CA HIS A 57 -10.72 -3.39 -2.62
C HIS A 57 -11.73 -3.07 -3.72
N ASN A 58 -12.05 -1.78 -3.89
CA ASN A 58 -13.02 -1.36 -4.89
C ASN A 58 -12.57 -1.71 -6.30
N GLU A 59 -11.28 -1.54 -6.61
CA GLU A 59 -10.74 -1.85 -7.92
C GLU A 59 -10.65 -3.37 -8.16
N ALA A 60 -10.16 -4.15 -7.20
CA ALA A 60 -10.12 -5.61 -7.27
C ALA A 60 -11.52 -6.18 -7.55
N ARG A 61 -12.53 -5.71 -6.82
CA ARG A 61 -13.93 -6.14 -6.97
C ARG A 61 -14.50 -5.87 -8.35
N LYS A 62 -14.19 -4.72 -8.98
CA LYS A 62 -14.64 -4.41 -10.34
C LYS A 62 -14.16 -5.45 -11.37
N HIS A 63 -12.98 -6.04 -11.11
CA HIS A 63 -12.37 -7.05 -11.96
C HIS A 63 -12.66 -8.49 -11.51
N GLY A 64 -13.52 -8.68 -10.51
CA GLY A 64 -13.90 -10.00 -9.99
C GLY A 64 -12.81 -10.68 -9.20
N TYR A 65 -11.97 -9.90 -8.50
CA TYR A 65 -10.96 -10.38 -7.57
C TYR A 65 -11.37 -10.07 -6.13
N ASP A 66 -11.04 -10.98 -5.23
CA ASP A 66 -11.11 -10.76 -3.80
C ASP A 66 -9.83 -10.06 -3.31
N LEU A 67 -9.92 -9.30 -2.22
CA LEU A 67 -8.79 -8.68 -1.55
C LEU A 67 -8.69 -9.15 -0.11
N LEU A 68 -7.56 -9.76 0.26
CA LEU A 68 -7.22 -10.12 1.63
C LEU A 68 -6.27 -9.07 2.18
N ILE A 69 -6.65 -8.47 3.30
CA ILE A 69 -5.88 -7.39 3.93
C ILE A 69 -5.25 -7.93 5.21
N ALA A 70 -3.95 -7.73 5.36
CA ALA A 70 -3.18 -8.06 6.55
C ALA A 70 -2.66 -6.78 7.21
N ASN A 71 -2.82 -6.67 8.53
CA ASN A 71 -2.27 -5.62 9.36
C ASN A 71 -0.96 -6.10 9.97
N ALA A 72 0.15 -5.49 9.59
CA ALA A 72 1.47 -5.84 10.12
C ALA A 72 1.76 -5.19 11.48
N ASP A 73 0.90 -4.29 11.96
CA ASP A 73 1.01 -3.59 13.25
C ASP A 73 2.39 -2.99 13.53
N ASN A 74 3.03 -2.46 12.48
CA ASN A 74 4.39 -1.95 12.48
C ASN A 74 5.46 -2.95 12.96
N ASP A 75 5.22 -4.24 12.78
CA ASP A 75 6.12 -5.33 13.11
C ASP A 75 6.67 -5.96 11.82
N ASP A 76 7.99 -5.85 11.60
CA ASP A 76 8.70 -6.41 10.44
C ASP A 76 8.56 -7.93 10.36
N ILE A 77 8.56 -8.61 11.51
CA ILE A 77 8.41 -10.07 11.59
C ILE A 77 6.99 -10.46 11.12
N LEU A 78 5.99 -9.70 11.56
CA LEU A 78 4.61 -9.94 11.18
C LEU A 78 4.38 -9.60 9.70
N GLN A 79 5.00 -8.54 9.19
CA GLN A 79 4.97 -8.21 7.76
C GLN A 79 5.55 -9.36 6.92
N ASP A 80 6.74 -9.87 7.27
CA ASP A 80 7.37 -11.00 6.58
C ASP A 80 6.52 -12.26 6.65
N HIS A 81 5.91 -12.53 7.82
CA HIS A 81 4.97 -13.64 8.00
C HIS A 81 3.79 -13.57 7.01
N TYR A 82 3.13 -12.42 6.90
CA TYR A 82 2.00 -12.27 5.97
C TYR A 82 2.42 -12.35 4.51
N LEU A 83 3.58 -11.80 4.16
CA LEU A 83 4.10 -11.93 2.80
C LEU A 83 4.35 -13.40 2.45
N ARG A 84 4.97 -14.18 3.33
CA ARG A 84 5.16 -15.64 3.14
C ARG A 84 3.84 -16.40 3.07
N TYR A 85 2.88 -16.03 3.90
CA TYR A 85 1.54 -16.62 3.86
C TYR A 85 0.86 -16.37 2.51
N PHE A 86 0.88 -15.16 2.00
CA PHE A 86 0.31 -14.81 0.70
C PHE A 86 1.02 -15.51 -0.47
N MET A 87 2.33 -15.69 -0.37
CA MET A 87 3.09 -16.52 -1.34
C MET A 87 2.63 -17.97 -1.33
N GLY A 88 2.50 -18.56 -0.15
CA GLY A 88 2.10 -19.96 0.01
C GLY A 88 0.66 -20.24 -0.45
N THR A 89 -0.20 -19.22 -0.43
CA THR A 89 -1.60 -19.33 -0.89
C THR A 89 -1.79 -19.04 -2.38
N GLN A 90 -0.69 -18.88 -3.14
CA GLN A 90 -0.72 -18.67 -4.59
C GLN A 90 -1.66 -17.53 -5.04
N MET A 91 -1.60 -16.40 -4.36
CA MET A 91 -2.37 -15.22 -4.76
C MET A 91 -1.99 -14.74 -6.16
N SER A 92 -2.89 -14.05 -6.84
CA SER A 92 -2.63 -13.48 -8.17
C SER A 92 -1.59 -12.36 -8.15
N GLY A 93 -1.37 -11.76 -6.98
CA GLY A 93 -0.37 -10.73 -6.72
C GLY A 93 -0.49 -10.22 -5.30
N VAL A 94 0.51 -9.47 -4.87
CA VAL A 94 0.57 -8.85 -3.54
C VAL A 94 0.88 -7.37 -3.66
N MET A 95 0.15 -6.57 -2.91
CA MET A 95 0.46 -5.16 -2.67
C MET A 95 1.04 -5.04 -1.26
N VAL A 96 2.08 -4.26 -1.09
CA VAL A 96 2.69 -4.02 0.22
C VAL A 96 3.00 -2.54 0.39
N GLN A 97 2.53 -1.96 1.49
CA GLN A 97 3.06 -0.70 1.99
C GLN A 97 4.15 -1.05 3.00
N PRO A 98 5.42 -0.90 2.63
CA PRO A 98 6.52 -1.30 3.50
C PRO A 98 6.58 -0.39 4.71
N MET A 99 7.12 -0.92 5.79
CA MET A 99 7.47 -0.12 6.96
C MET A 99 8.72 0.70 6.68
N ALA A 100 8.99 1.68 7.54
CA ALA A 100 10.05 2.67 7.34
C ALA A 100 11.48 2.12 7.38
N SER A 101 11.67 0.82 7.49
CA SER A 101 13.01 0.21 7.46
C SER A 101 13.60 0.28 6.05
N PRO A 102 14.81 0.84 5.86
CA PRO A 102 15.51 0.81 4.59
C PRO A 102 15.96 -0.59 4.19
N ASP A 103 15.96 -1.54 5.10
CA ASP A 103 16.38 -2.92 4.86
C ASP A 103 15.25 -3.73 4.22
N TRP A 104 15.01 -3.49 2.96
CA TRP A 104 14.13 -4.29 2.13
C TRP A 104 14.54 -5.76 2.19
N HIS A 105 13.62 -6.60 2.64
CA HIS A 105 13.87 -8.03 2.71
C HIS A 105 14.20 -8.61 1.34
N PRO A 106 15.37 -9.26 1.18
CA PRO A 106 15.71 -9.99 -0.05
C PRO A 106 14.68 -11.04 -0.46
N ALA A 107 13.82 -11.45 0.47
CA ALA A 107 12.72 -12.36 0.20
C ALA A 107 11.70 -11.78 -0.81
N MET A 108 11.50 -10.46 -0.83
CA MET A 108 10.52 -9.84 -1.73
C MET A 108 10.96 -9.81 -3.20
N THR A 109 12.27 -9.79 -3.48
CA THR A 109 12.78 -9.82 -4.85
C THR A 109 12.66 -11.19 -5.54
N LYS A 110 12.36 -12.24 -4.77
CA LYS A 110 12.26 -13.62 -5.24
C LYS A 110 10.85 -14.20 -5.15
N MET A 111 9.83 -13.34 -5.03
CA MET A 111 8.46 -13.82 -4.92
C MET A 111 7.97 -14.44 -6.23
N PRO A 112 7.28 -15.58 -6.17
CA PRO A 112 6.73 -16.25 -7.35
C PRO A 112 5.48 -15.54 -7.92
N VAL A 113 5.04 -14.46 -7.28
CA VAL A 113 3.87 -13.66 -7.67
C VAL A 113 4.26 -12.18 -7.83
N PRO A 114 3.59 -11.42 -8.70
CA PRO A 114 3.83 -9.99 -8.84
C PRO A 114 3.63 -9.24 -7.52
N ILE A 115 4.58 -8.35 -7.20
CA ILE A 115 4.45 -7.45 -6.05
C ILE A 115 4.35 -6.01 -6.54
N VAL A 116 3.45 -5.26 -5.93
CA VAL A 116 3.35 -3.80 -6.07
C VAL A 116 3.69 -3.15 -4.73
N HIS A 117 4.68 -2.29 -4.75
CA HIS A 117 5.12 -1.52 -3.59
C HIS A 117 4.35 -0.19 -3.53
N LEU A 118 3.76 0.08 -2.38
CA LEU A 118 2.91 1.25 -2.17
C LEU A 118 3.63 2.30 -1.32
N ASP A 119 3.46 3.56 -1.70
CA ASP A 119 3.96 4.72 -0.95
C ASP A 119 5.49 4.73 -0.74
N ILE A 120 6.24 4.12 -1.64
CA ILE A 120 7.70 4.10 -1.60
C ILE A 120 8.27 4.33 -2.99
N HIS A 121 9.41 5.00 -3.04
CA HIS A 121 10.28 5.09 -4.21
C HIS A 121 11.53 4.25 -3.94
N CYS A 122 11.88 3.38 -4.89
CA CYS A 122 13.06 2.54 -4.81
C CYS A 122 13.77 2.53 -6.16
N SER A 123 15.09 2.42 -6.15
CA SER A 123 15.91 2.27 -7.35
C SER A 123 15.92 0.84 -7.91
N GLU A 124 15.46 -0.12 -7.10
CA GLU A 124 15.40 -1.52 -7.50
C GLU A 124 14.28 -1.77 -8.53
N PRO A 125 14.47 -2.72 -9.45
CA PRO A 125 13.42 -3.11 -10.39
C PRO A 125 12.15 -3.61 -9.68
N GLY A 126 10.99 -3.09 -10.07
CA GLY A 126 9.72 -3.49 -9.46
C GLY A 126 8.55 -2.63 -9.92
N TYR A 127 7.38 -2.91 -9.34
CA TYR A 127 6.18 -2.11 -9.53
C TYR A 127 5.98 -1.23 -8.30
N TYR A 128 5.92 0.09 -8.53
CA TYR A 128 5.81 1.09 -7.47
C TYR A 128 4.64 2.02 -7.74
N VAL A 129 3.88 2.30 -6.69
CA VAL A 129 2.81 3.32 -6.70
C VAL A 129 3.05 4.24 -5.53
N ALA A 130 3.46 5.46 -5.79
CA ALA A 130 3.72 6.47 -4.76
C ALA A 130 3.31 7.85 -5.25
N ALA A 131 3.08 8.76 -4.30
CA ALA A 131 2.91 10.16 -4.61
C ALA A 131 4.26 10.79 -4.96
N ASP A 132 4.28 11.79 -5.84
CA ASP A 132 5.45 12.64 -6.07
C ASP A 132 5.65 13.58 -4.87
N ASN A 133 6.34 13.06 -3.85
CA ASN A 133 6.54 13.78 -2.59
C ASN A 133 7.40 15.04 -2.77
N GLU A 134 8.34 15.04 -3.71
CA GLU A 134 9.14 16.22 -4.00
C GLU A 134 8.28 17.33 -4.63
N ALA A 135 7.46 16.98 -5.62
CA ALA A 135 6.52 17.95 -6.22
C ALA A 135 5.50 18.47 -5.19
N GLN A 136 5.02 17.61 -4.29
CA GLN A 136 4.14 18.03 -3.18
C GLN A 136 4.82 19.08 -2.29
N GLY A 137 6.06 18.83 -1.89
CA GLY A 137 6.83 19.77 -1.07
C GLY A 137 7.01 21.11 -1.78
N ARG A 138 7.35 21.08 -3.07
CA ARG A 138 7.48 22.29 -3.90
C ARG A 138 6.17 23.08 -3.96
N ILE A 139 5.05 22.43 -4.27
CA ILE A 139 3.72 23.07 -4.38
C ILE A 139 3.31 23.71 -3.05
N ILE A 140 3.55 23.03 -1.93
CA ILE A 140 3.23 23.55 -0.59
C ILE A 140 4.04 24.81 -0.30
N ALA A 141 5.34 24.81 -0.61
CA ALA A 141 6.20 25.97 -0.42
C ALA A 141 5.80 27.14 -1.33
N GLU A 142 5.54 26.89 -2.60
CA GLU A 142 5.05 27.91 -3.55
C GLU A 142 3.75 28.57 -3.05
N LEU A 143 2.85 27.76 -2.50
CA LEU A 143 1.59 28.24 -1.92
C LEU A 143 1.84 29.09 -0.66
N ALA A 144 2.77 28.69 0.21
CA ALA A 144 3.14 29.45 1.40
C ALA A 144 3.79 30.79 1.02
N ILE A 145 4.70 30.80 0.06
CA ILE A 145 5.32 32.00 -0.49
C ILE A 145 4.27 32.96 -1.03
N ALA A 146 3.34 32.47 -1.85
CA ALA A 146 2.26 33.26 -2.42
C ALA A 146 1.34 33.89 -1.37
N ARG A 147 1.30 33.31 -0.15
CA ARG A 147 0.55 33.85 1.00
C ARG A 147 1.38 34.73 1.93
N GLY A 148 2.63 35.01 1.58
CA GLY A 148 3.51 35.89 2.35
C GLY A 148 4.11 35.20 3.59
N ALA A 149 4.30 33.90 3.57
CA ALA A 149 4.97 33.22 4.67
C ALA A 149 6.44 33.65 4.77
N HIS A 150 6.90 33.92 5.99
CA HIS A 150 8.31 34.19 6.30
C HIS A 150 8.99 33.04 7.04
N HIS A 151 8.20 32.10 7.51
CA HIS A 151 8.67 30.90 8.21
C HIS A 151 7.78 29.70 7.88
N ILE A 152 8.39 28.61 7.44
CA ILE A 152 7.71 27.35 7.16
C ILE A 152 8.17 26.33 8.19
N VAL A 153 7.23 25.77 8.93
CA VAL A 153 7.49 24.68 9.88
C VAL A 153 6.93 23.38 9.27
N VAL A 154 7.78 22.39 9.14
CA VAL A 154 7.43 21.05 8.65
C VAL A 154 7.45 20.10 9.82
N VAL A 155 6.31 19.51 10.14
CA VAL A 155 6.19 18.54 11.24
C VAL A 155 5.96 17.16 10.63
N GLY A 156 6.75 16.18 11.07
CA GLY A 156 6.60 14.80 10.59
C GLY A 156 7.74 13.91 11.04
N ARG A 157 7.66 12.63 10.72
CA ARG A 157 8.67 11.65 11.09
C ARG A 157 9.91 11.76 10.19
N ALA A 158 11.03 12.14 10.75
CA ALA A 158 12.28 12.34 10.01
C ALA A 158 12.80 11.06 9.34
N ALA A 159 12.50 9.88 9.89
CA ALA A 159 12.88 8.59 9.32
C ALA A 159 12.12 8.23 8.03
N PHE A 160 11.02 8.91 7.71
CA PHE A 160 10.26 8.62 6.50
C PHE A 160 10.86 9.31 5.27
N MET A 161 11.17 8.52 4.25
CA MET A 161 11.67 9.02 2.96
C MET A 161 10.70 10.03 2.34
N GLN A 162 9.40 9.86 2.53
CA GLN A 162 8.37 10.79 2.05
C GLN A 162 8.56 12.20 2.62
N LEU A 163 8.90 12.31 3.91
CA LEU A 163 9.20 13.62 4.52
C LEU A 163 10.47 14.22 3.92
N THR A 164 11.53 13.43 3.81
CA THR A 164 12.81 13.87 3.21
C THR A 164 12.60 14.43 1.80
N LEU A 165 11.83 13.74 0.97
CA LEU A 165 11.52 14.19 -0.39
C LEU A 165 10.68 15.47 -0.40
N ARG A 166 9.69 15.60 0.50
CA ARG A 166 8.89 16.85 0.63
C ARG A 166 9.77 18.01 1.07
N VAL A 167 10.64 17.81 2.06
CA VAL A 167 11.59 18.83 2.52
C VAL A 167 12.53 19.24 1.38
N LEU A 168 13.03 18.28 0.58
CA LEU A 168 13.82 18.59 -0.61
C LEU A 168 13.04 19.48 -1.60
N GLY A 169 11.78 19.15 -1.86
CA GLY A 169 10.91 19.96 -2.72
C GLY A 169 10.70 21.38 -2.17
N ILE A 170 10.53 21.51 -0.86
CA ILE A 170 10.44 22.82 -0.20
C ILE A 170 11.74 23.61 -0.39
N HIS A 171 12.89 23.02 -0.10
CA HIS A 171 14.19 23.70 -0.30
C HIS A 171 14.41 24.16 -1.75
N LYS A 172 14.01 23.35 -2.73
CA LYS A 172 14.09 23.74 -4.15
C LYS A 172 13.22 24.97 -4.46
N ALA A 173 12.03 25.04 -3.90
CA ALA A 173 11.15 26.21 -4.06
C ALA A 173 11.71 27.45 -3.36
N LEU A 174 12.32 27.27 -2.19
CA LEU A 174 12.91 28.36 -1.39
C LEU A 174 14.26 28.86 -1.90
N ALA A 175 14.86 28.22 -2.90
CA ALA A 175 16.17 28.61 -3.42
C ALA A 175 16.24 30.07 -3.90
N LEU A 176 15.12 30.64 -4.34
CA LEU A 176 14.97 32.05 -4.75
C LEU A 176 14.38 32.96 -3.66
N HIS A 177 14.17 32.43 -2.46
CA HIS A 177 13.54 33.13 -1.32
C HIS A 177 14.37 32.94 -0.04
N PRO A 178 15.63 33.43 0.01
CA PRO A 178 16.56 33.19 1.12
C PRO A 178 16.13 33.85 2.45
N ASP A 179 15.16 34.74 2.40
CA ASP A 179 14.56 35.41 3.54
C ASP A 179 13.52 34.56 4.28
N ILE A 180 13.06 33.46 3.67
CA ILE A 180 12.09 32.55 4.29
C ILE A 180 12.83 31.44 5.03
N LYS A 181 12.53 31.34 6.33
CA LYS A 181 13.09 30.27 7.17
C LYS A 181 12.29 28.98 7.02
N ILE A 182 13.01 27.85 7.07
CA ILE A 182 12.43 26.53 7.18
C ILE A 182 12.91 25.84 8.47
N GLU A 183 12.00 25.20 9.15
CA GLU A 183 12.27 24.38 10.33
C GLU A 183 11.59 23.01 10.15
N VAL A 184 12.30 21.95 10.48
CA VAL A 184 11.77 20.60 10.44
C VAL A 184 11.74 20.04 11.85
N ILE A 185 10.55 19.68 12.32
CA ILE A 185 10.32 19.11 13.65
C ILE A 185 9.99 17.64 13.48
N ASP A 186 10.77 16.79 14.15
CA ASP A 186 10.48 15.35 14.21
C ASP A 186 9.30 15.10 15.16
N ALA A 187 8.21 14.58 14.63
CA ALA A 187 6.98 14.34 15.37
C ALA A 187 6.93 12.95 16.03
N GLY A 188 8.07 12.30 16.23
CA GLY A 188 8.12 10.99 16.88
C GLY A 188 7.87 9.81 15.94
N GLU A 189 7.50 8.66 16.50
CA GLU A 189 7.52 7.40 15.74
C GLU A 189 6.36 7.22 14.75
N TRP A 190 5.17 7.76 15.03
CA TRP A 190 3.97 7.30 14.33
C TRP A 190 3.10 8.39 13.72
N ASN A 191 3.44 9.66 13.82
CA ASN A 191 2.62 10.81 13.37
C ASN A 191 1.18 10.71 13.89
N THR A 192 1.02 10.35 15.15
CA THR A 192 -0.28 10.32 15.81
C THR A 192 -0.60 11.63 16.49
N ALA A 193 -1.84 11.82 16.93
CA ALA A 193 -2.20 13.01 17.72
C ALA A 193 -1.39 13.10 19.03
N ALA A 194 -0.96 11.96 19.60
CA ALA A 194 -0.10 11.94 20.79
C ALA A 194 1.31 12.47 20.52
N ASP A 195 1.84 12.30 19.31
CA ASP A 195 3.16 12.80 18.91
C ASP A 195 3.15 14.31 18.66
N GLY A 196 1.97 14.93 18.58
CA GLY A 196 1.79 16.37 18.37
C GLY A 196 1.68 17.20 19.64
N TYR A 197 1.73 16.54 20.82
CA TYR A 197 1.71 17.19 22.14
C TYR A 197 3.08 17.11 22.79
#